data_e1ed2823c5734fc2c624488eb3917499
#
_entry.id   e1ed2823c5734fc2c624488eb3917499
#
_cell.length_a   1.000
_cell.length_b   1.000
_cell.length_c   1.000
_cell.angle_alpha   90.00
_cell.angle_beta   90.00
_cell.angle_gamma   90.00
#
_symmetry.space_group_name_H-M   'P 1'
#
loop_
_entity.id
_entity.type
_entity.pdbx_description
1 polymer ?
#
loop_
_entity_poly.entity_id
_entity_poly.type
_entity_poly.pdbx_seq_one_letter_code
_entity_poly.pdbx_strand_id
1 'polypeptide(L)'
;MSSSSTNNTDPHIAVLAFPFGTHAAPLLNIIHRLATASPKTHFSFFNTSTSNTKIFPTSKHGGELLNVKAYDVWNGVSEGYVQVGKPQEDIELFVKAAPESFRMGIKAAVAELGREVSCLVSDAFFWFAAEMAEEMGVPWVPFWTAGPHSLSAHVHTELIRETIGVGGSFLIY
;
A
#
# COMPACT_ATOMS: atom_id res chain seq x y z
N MET A 1 2.99 -44.43 -2.25
CA MET A 1 4.01 -43.37 -2.17
C MET A 1 3.26 -42.05 -2.08
N SER A 2 3.07 -41.58 -0.85
CA SER A 2 2.41 -40.26 -0.63
C SER A 2 3.39 -39.15 -0.95
N SER A 3 3.12 -38.39 -2.01
CA SER A 3 3.81 -37.14 -2.25
C SER A 3 3.39 -36.14 -1.15
N SER A 4 4.26 -35.95 -0.16
CA SER A 4 4.15 -34.85 0.77
C SER A 4 4.30 -33.54 -0.04
N SER A 5 3.20 -32.86 -0.31
CA SER A 5 3.23 -31.47 -0.73
C SER A 5 3.90 -30.70 0.42
N THR A 6 5.13 -30.28 0.23
CA THR A 6 5.78 -29.31 1.10
C THR A 6 4.98 -28.03 0.99
N ASN A 7 4.06 -27.81 1.95
CA ASN A 7 3.43 -26.50 2.10
C ASN A 7 4.58 -25.52 2.32
N ASN A 8 4.84 -24.71 1.32
CA ASN A 8 5.82 -23.64 1.42
C ASN A 8 5.27 -22.60 2.43
N THR A 9 5.71 -22.71 3.68
CA THR A 9 5.20 -21.96 4.84
C THR A 9 5.84 -20.57 4.98
N ASP A 10 6.70 -20.18 4.05
CA ASP A 10 7.34 -18.86 4.13
C ASP A 10 6.28 -17.75 3.97
N PRO A 11 6.25 -16.75 4.85
CA PRO A 11 5.21 -15.72 4.83
C PRO A 11 5.20 -14.91 3.55
N HIS A 12 4.00 -14.51 3.11
CA HIS A 12 3.78 -13.58 2.01
C HIS A 12 3.03 -12.34 2.51
N ILE A 13 3.66 -11.19 2.43
CA ILE A 13 3.11 -9.90 2.87
C ILE A 13 2.69 -9.10 1.64
N ALA A 14 1.41 -8.75 1.56
CA ALA A 14 0.93 -7.81 0.57
C ALA A 14 1.06 -6.37 1.10
N VAL A 15 1.62 -5.47 0.29
CA VAL A 15 1.90 -4.08 0.68
C VAL A 15 1.23 -3.12 -0.29
N LEU A 16 0.20 -2.40 0.18
CA LEU A 16 -0.56 -1.45 -0.64
C LEU A 16 -0.05 -0.03 -0.42
N ALA A 17 0.56 0.58 -1.43
CA ALA A 17 1.17 1.90 -1.32
C ALA A 17 0.33 2.98 -2.01
N PHE A 18 0.18 4.12 -1.34
CA PHE A 18 -0.46 5.30 -1.91
C PHE A 18 0.51 5.98 -2.90
N PRO A 19 0.12 6.20 -4.19
CA PRO A 19 1.06 6.58 -5.25
C PRO A 19 1.42 8.08 -5.28
N PHE A 20 0.75 8.90 -4.48
CA PHE A 20 0.89 10.36 -4.56
C PHE A 20 1.74 10.93 -3.43
N GLY A 21 2.32 12.10 -3.68
CA GLY A 21 3.16 12.77 -2.69
C GLY A 21 4.38 11.95 -2.29
N THR A 22 4.65 11.91 -1.00
CA THR A 22 5.81 11.22 -0.40
C THR A 22 5.43 9.93 0.33
N HIS A 23 4.26 9.38 0.11
CA HIS A 23 3.75 8.23 0.88
C HIS A 23 4.47 6.91 0.58
N ALA A 24 4.67 6.60 -0.70
CA ALA A 24 5.18 5.30 -1.11
C ALA A 24 6.64 5.04 -0.68
N ALA A 25 7.50 6.06 -0.71
CA ALA A 25 8.92 5.90 -0.41
C ALA A 25 9.22 5.55 1.07
N PRO A 26 8.62 6.19 2.09
CA PRO A 26 8.77 5.78 3.47
C PRO A 26 8.26 4.36 3.74
N LEU A 27 7.12 3.98 3.12
CA LEU A 27 6.59 2.62 3.23
C LEU A 27 7.56 1.61 2.63
N LEU A 28 8.08 1.86 1.41
CA LEU A 28 9.08 0.98 0.79
C LEU A 28 10.35 0.86 1.65
N ASN A 29 10.81 1.94 2.26
CA ASN A 29 11.96 1.92 3.17
C ASN A 29 11.75 0.97 4.36
N ILE A 30 10.58 1.00 4.99
CA ILE A 30 10.26 0.06 6.07
C ILE A 30 10.22 -1.38 5.54
N ILE A 31 9.60 -1.61 4.39
CA ILE A 31 9.54 -2.93 3.77
C ILE A 31 10.94 -3.47 3.46
N HIS A 32 11.84 -2.67 2.93
CA HIS A 32 13.22 -3.09 2.69
C HIS A 32 13.96 -3.50 3.97
N ARG A 33 13.73 -2.77 5.08
CA ARG A 33 14.30 -3.14 6.39
C ARG A 33 13.75 -4.46 6.90
N LEU A 34 12.44 -4.66 6.80
CA LEU A 34 11.77 -5.90 7.17
C LEU A 34 12.24 -7.07 6.31
N ALA A 35 12.35 -6.88 5.00
CA ALA A 35 12.82 -7.88 4.06
C ALA A 35 14.26 -8.30 4.32
N THR A 36 15.14 -7.35 4.67
CA THR A 36 16.51 -7.64 5.08
C THR A 36 16.56 -8.46 6.37
N ALA A 37 15.69 -8.14 7.34
CA ALA A 37 15.61 -8.85 8.60
C ALA A 37 14.94 -10.23 8.50
N SER A 38 14.12 -10.44 7.46
CA SER A 38 13.32 -11.66 7.26
C SER A 38 13.46 -12.17 5.82
N PRO A 39 14.62 -12.75 5.44
CA PRO A 39 14.91 -13.09 4.05
C PRO A 39 14.03 -14.22 3.46
N LYS A 40 13.31 -14.96 4.30
CA LYS A 40 12.34 -15.97 3.87
C LYS A 40 10.93 -15.40 3.61
N THR A 41 10.65 -14.20 4.12
CA THR A 41 9.36 -13.53 3.90
C THR A 41 9.34 -12.85 2.54
N HIS A 42 8.29 -13.08 1.75
CA HIS A 42 8.09 -12.39 0.46
C HIS A 42 7.20 -11.17 0.63
N PHE A 43 7.58 -10.08 0.01
CA PHE A 43 6.84 -8.83 0.01
C PHE A 43 6.41 -8.48 -1.41
N SER A 44 5.11 -8.45 -1.65
CA SER A 44 4.52 -7.95 -2.90
C SER A 44 4.10 -6.49 -2.70
N PHE A 45 4.81 -5.58 -3.34
CA PHE A 45 4.60 -4.14 -3.21
C PHE A 45 3.76 -3.64 -4.38
N PHE A 46 2.50 -3.26 -4.09
CA PHE A 46 1.52 -2.81 -5.08
C PHE A 46 1.46 -1.30 -5.14
N ASN A 47 1.68 -0.75 -6.31
CA ASN A 47 1.58 0.68 -6.58
C ASN A 47 1.31 0.93 -8.07
N THR A 48 1.05 2.17 -8.47
CA THR A 48 0.93 2.50 -9.91
C THR A 48 2.28 2.37 -10.60
N SER A 49 2.27 2.03 -11.89
CA SER A 49 3.49 1.89 -12.71
C SER A 49 4.38 3.13 -12.65
N THR A 50 3.77 4.31 -12.74
CA THR A 50 4.48 5.60 -12.64
C THR A 50 5.19 5.77 -11.29
N SER A 51 4.54 5.38 -10.19
CA SER A 51 5.13 5.47 -8.86
C SER A 51 6.22 4.42 -8.67
N ASN A 52 5.99 3.16 -9.07
CA ASN A 52 6.98 2.08 -9.01
C ASN A 52 8.26 2.44 -9.76
N THR A 53 8.14 2.98 -10.98
CA THR A 53 9.31 3.40 -11.77
C THR A 53 10.15 4.46 -11.05
N LYS A 54 9.53 5.32 -10.23
CA LYS A 54 10.25 6.37 -9.49
C LYS A 54 10.95 5.86 -8.24
N ILE A 55 10.37 4.87 -7.53
CA ILE A 55 10.85 4.45 -6.21
C ILE A 55 11.67 3.15 -6.24
N PHE A 56 11.48 2.31 -7.29
CA PHE A 56 12.33 1.15 -7.51
C PHE A 56 13.43 1.52 -8.52
N PRO A 57 14.69 1.67 -8.08
CA PRO A 57 15.77 2.03 -9.00
C PRO A 57 16.01 0.91 -10.00
N THR A 58 16.09 1.28 -11.28
CA THR A 58 16.45 0.39 -12.40
C THR A 58 17.96 0.05 -12.41
N SER A 59 18.64 0.14 -11.29
CA SER A 59 20.09 0.03 -11.26
C SER A 59 20.56 -1.41 -11.47
N LYS A 60 21.37 -1.60 -12.49
CA LYS A 60 22.09 -2.83 -12.85
C LYS A 60 23.16 -3.26 -11.83
N HIS A 61 23.24 -2.62 -10.67
CA HIS A 61 24.27 -2.86 -9.65
C HIS A 61 23.60 -3.26 -8.34
N GLY A 62 23.40 -4.54 -8.15
CA GLY A 62 23.37 -5.32 -6.92
C GLY A 62 22.82 -4.65 -5.65
N GLY A 63 21.52 -4.51 -5.52
CA GLY A 63 20.87 -4.01 -4.31
C GLY A 63 19.40 -4.38 -4.23
N GLU A 64 18.85 -5.07 -5.21
CA GLU A 64 17.48 -5.57 -5.13
C GLU A 64 17.39 -6.71 -4.11
N LEU A 65 16.58 -6.50 -3.11
CA LEU A 65 16.20 -7.58 -2.21
C LEU A 65 15.35 -8.57 -3.00
N LEU A 66 15.85 -9.78 -3.19
CA LEU A 66 15.21 -10.85 -3.98
C LEU A 66 13.81 -11.23 -3.45
N ASN A 67 13.49 -10.82 -2.22
CA ASN A 67 12.22 -11.09 -1.56
C ASN A 67 11.25 -9.88 -1.53
N VAL A 68 11.56 -8.79 -2.24
CA VAL A 68 10.64 -7.65 -2.46
C VAL A 68 10.39 -7.50 -3.95
N LYS A 69 9.14 -7.59 -4.37
CA LYS A 69 8.74 -7.45 -5.77
C LYS A 69 7.66 -6.39 -5.94
N ALA A 70 7.88 -5.48 -6.91
CA ALA A 70 6.89 -4.49 -7.31
C ALA A 70 5.85 -5.10 -8.25
N TYR A 71 4.59 -4.75 -8.04
CA TYR A 71 3.46 -5.06 -8.91
C TYR A 71 2.74 -3.78 -9.28
N ASP A 72 2.50 -3.61 -10.56
CA ASP A 72 1.78 -2.45 -11.06
C ASP A 72 0.27 -2.67 -10.93
N VAL A 73 -0.41 -1.67 -10.40
CA VAL A 73 -1.87 -1.63 -10.33
C VAL A 73 -2.40 -0.47 -11.18
N TRP A 74 -3.64 -0.59 -11.63
CA TRP A 74 -4.28 0.43 -12.43
C TRP A 74 -4.48 1.73 -11.64
N ASN A 75 -4.18 2.86 -12.28
CA ASN A 75 -4.25 4.19 -11.68
C ASN A 75 -5.66 4.83 -11.72
N GLY A 76 -6.68 4.10 -12.19
CA GLY A 76 -8.05 4.60 -12.27
C GLY A 76 -8.35 5.44 -13.53
N VAL A 77 -7.36 5.74 -14.35
CA VAL A 77 -7.51 6.56 -15.56
C VAL A 77 -7.75 5.67 -16.77
N SER A 78 -8.89 5.80 -17.42
CA SER A 78 -9.21 5.07 -18.64
C SER A 78 -8.46 5.62 -19.85
N GLU A 79 -8.21 4.78 -20.83
CA GLU A 79 -7.63 5.22 -22.11
C GLU A 79 -8.52 6.29 -22.76
N GLY A 80 -7.89 7.38 -23.21
CA GLY A 80 -8.60 8.51 -23.83
C GLY A 80 -9.31 9.46 -22.84
N TYR A 81 -9.17 9.22 -21.52
CA TYR A 81 -9.71 10.14 -20.53
C TYR A 81 -9.01 11.49 -20.61
N VAL A 82 -9.81 12.57 -20.72
CA VAL A 82 -9.33 13.94 -20.71
C VAL A 82 -9.61 14.52 -19.33
N GLN A 83 -8.56 14.90 -18.63
CA GLN A 83 -8.68 15.53 -17.31
C GLN A 83 -9.45 16.86 -17.43
N VAL A 84 -10.39 17.08 -16.52
CA VAL A 84 -11.18 18.33 -16.46
C VAL A 84 -10.47 19.44 -15.68
N GLY A 85 -9.24 19.18 -15.22
CA GLY A 85 -8.37 20.14 -14.54
C GLY A 85 -8.77 20.46 -13.11
N LYS A 86 -9.52 19.57 -12.44
CA LYS A 86 -9.81 19.70 -11.02
C LYS A 86 -8.57 19.36 -10.20
N PRO A 87 -8.22 20.13 -9.17
CA PRO A 87 -7.22 19.71 -8.20
C PRO A 87 -7.56 18.33 -7.64
N GLN A 88 -6.56 17.46 -7.51
CA GLN A 88 -6.71 16.10 -6.94
C GLN A 88 -7.54 15.10 -7.77
N GLU A 89 -7.90 15.41 -9.00
CA GLU A 89 -8.67 14.52 -9.88
C GLU A 89 -8.02 13.13 -10.02
N ASP A 90 -6.71 13.08 -10.18
CA ASP A 90 -5.95 11.82 -10.24
C ASP A 90 -6.08 10.99 -8.96
N ILE A 91 -6.11 11.66 -7.81
CA ILE A 91 -6.27 11.00 -6.50
C ILE A 91 -7.68 10.40 -6.41
N GLU A 92 -8.71 11.15 -6.78
CA GLU A 92 -10.10 10.68 -6.74
C GLU A 92 -10.32 9.46 -7.65
N LEU A 93 -9.79 9.51 -8.88
CA LEU A 93 -9.87 8.43 -9.84
C LEU A 93 -9.15 7.18 -9.31
N PHE A 94 -7.93 7.36 -8.80
CA PHE A 94 -7.17 6.27 -8.22
C PHE A 94 -7.88 5.64 -7.03
N VAL A 95 -8.30 6.42 -6.04
CA VAL A 95 -8.94 5.92 -4.80
C VAL A 95 -10.23 5.16 -5.11
N LYS A 96 -10.99 5.62 -6.11
CA LYS A 96 -12.19 4.92 -6.58
C LYS A 96 -11.88 3.56 -7.20
N ALA A 97 -10.79 3.44 -7.94
CA ALA A 97 -10.38 2.21 -8.62
C ALA A 97 -9.54 1.27 -7.72
N ALA A 98 -8.90 1.81 -6.69
CA ALA A 98 -7.91 1.13 -5.88
C ALA A 98 -8.38 -0.20 -5.26
N PRO A 99 -9.58 -0.32 -4.67
CA PRO A 99 -10.00 -1.58 -4.05
C PRO A 99 -9.95 -2.76 -5.02
N GLU A 100 -10.51 -2.60 -6.22
CA GLU A 100 -10.53 -3.66 -7.22
C GLU A 100 -9.16 -3.88 -7.85
N SER A 101 -8.44 -2.80 -8.14
CA SER A 101 -7.08 -2.87 -8.70
C SER A 101 -6.12 -3.62 -7.79
N PHE A 102 -6.21 -3.40 -6.48
CA PHE A 102 -5.40 -4.14 -5.50
C PHE A 102 -5.83 -5.60 -5.37
N ARG A 103 -7.14 -5.91 -5.35
CA ARG A 103 -7.60 -7.30 -5.35
C ARG A 103 -7.06 -8.08 -6.54
N MET A 104 -7.11 -7.49 -7.73
CA MET A 104 -6.55 -8.10 -8.94
C MET A 104 -5.04 -8.28 -8.86
N GLY A 105 -4.31 -7.27 -8.37
CA GLY A 105 -2.87 -7.33 -8.17
C GLY A 105 -2.47 -8.42 -7.17
N ILE A 106 -3.13 -8.48 -6.02
CA ILE A 106 -2.90 -9.52 -5.00
C ILE A 106 -3.15 -10.92 -5.58
N LYS A 107 -4.26 -11.11 -6.28
CA LYS A 107 -4.57 -12.39 -6.94
C LYS A 107 -3.48 -12.81 -7.93
N ALA A 108 -2.96 -11.86 -8.71
CA ALA A 108 -1.86 -12.13 -9.64
C ALA A 108 -0.57 -12.52 -8.91
N ALA A 109 -0.23 -11.82 -7.81
CA ALA A 109 0.94 -12.14 -7.00
C ALA A 109 0.84 -13.50 -6.32
N VAL A 110 -0.34 -13.84 -5.76
CA VAL A 110 -0.63 -15.17 -5.18
C VAL A 110 -0.48 -16.26 -6.22
N ALA A 111 -1.03 -16.08 -7.42
CA ALA A 111 -0.91 -17.05 -8.51
C ALA A 111 0.55 -17.24 -8.97
N GLU A 112 1.32 -16.17 -9.02
CA GLU A 112 2.74 -16.21 -9.41
C GLU A 112 3.61 -16.89 -8.35
N LEU A 113 3.43 -16.52 -7.07
CA LEU A 113 4.25 -17.02 -5.97
C LEU A 113 3.82 -18.41 -5.49
N GLY A 114 2.58 -18.84 -5.79
CA GLY A 114 1.99 -20.05 -5.25
C GLY A 114 1.82 -20.00 -3.73
N ARG A 115 1.61 -18.81 -3.17
CA ARG A 115 1.52 -18.55 -1.72
C ARG A 115 0.41 -17.58 -1.42
N GLU A 116 -0.46 -17.94 -0.47
CA GLU A 116 -1.48 -17.04 0.05
C GLU A 116 -0.87 -15.90 0.85
N VAL A 117 -1.55 -14.76 0.87
CA VAL A 117 -1.18 -13.63 1.73
C VAL A 117 -1.36 -14.02 3.19
N SER A 118 -0.39 -13.70 4.03
CA SER A 118 -0.39 -13.95 5.47
C SER A 118 -0.54 -12.67 6.31
N CYS A 119 -0.34 -11.50 5.69
CA CYS A 119 -0.54 -10.21 6.32
C CYS A 119 -0.72 -9.13 5.24
N LEU A 120 -1.59 -8.16 5.50
CA LEU A 120 -1.79 -6.98 4.66
C LEU A 120 -1.21 -5.75 5.35
N VAL A 121 -0.24 -5.10 4.71
CA VAL A 121 0.29 -3.79 5.12
C VAL A 121 -0.25 -2.76 4.14
N SER A 122 -0.77 -1.64 4.60
CA SER A 122 -1.24 -0.61 3.68
C SER A 122 -0.90 0.79 4.17
N ASP A 123 -0.82 1.75 3.24
CA ASP A 123 -0.93 3.16 3.63
C ASP A 123 -2.25 3.36 4.41
N ALA A 124 -2.19 4.10 5.50
CA ALA A 124 -3.35 4.32 6.37
C ALA A 124 -4.49 5.11 5.69
N PHE A 125 -4.24 5.72 4.54
CA PHE A 125 -5.28 6.37 3.73
C PHE A 125 -6.22 5.38 3.04
N PHE A 126 -5.87 4.10 3.03
CA PHE A 126 -6.71 3.05 2.45
C PHE A 126 -7.62 2.41 3.50
N TRP A 127 -8.70 3.11 3.87
CA TRP A 127 -9.70 2.60 4.83
C TRP A 127 -10.30 1.26 4.41
N PHE A 128 -10.43 1.01 3.11
CA PHE A 128 -10.94 -0.23 2.55
C PHE A 128 -10.00 -1.44 2.75
N ALA A 129 -8.73 -1.19 3.10
CA ALA A 129 -7.76 -2.26 3.32
C ALA A 129 -8.10 -3.13 4.54
N ALA A 130 -8.83 -2.59 5.52
CA ALA A 130 -9.33 -3.35 6.65
C ALA A 130 -10.32 -4.45 6.19
N GLU A 131 -11.30 -4.07 5.34
CA GLU A 131 -12.26 -5.02 4.77
C GLU A 131 -11.57 -6.08 3.90
N MET A 132 -10.58 -5.66 3.09
CA MET A 132 -9.81 -6.60 2.28
C MET A 132 -9.05 -7.62 3.14
N ALA A 133 -8.47 -7.19 4.26
CA ALA A 133 -7.77 -8.09 5.18
C ALA A 133 -8.73 -9.05 5.87
N GLU A 134 -9.92 -8.58 6.25
CA GLU A 134 -10.99 -9.41 6.83
C GLU A 134 -11.46 -10.46 5.81
N GLU A 135 -11.74 -10.07 4.57
CA GLU A 135 -12.12 -10.98 3.47
C GLU A 135 -11.07 -12.09 3.25
N MET A 136 -9.78 -11.78 3.41
CA MET A 136 -8.67 -12.73 3.30
C MET A 136 -8.40 -13.51 4.60
N GLY A 137 -8.99 -13.14 5.72
CA GLY A 137 -8.73 -13.74 7.03
C GLY A 137 -7.30 -13.49 7.54
N VAL A 138 -6.69 -12.34 7.24
CA VAL A 138 -5.32 -12.00 7.60
C VAL A 138 -5.23 -10.73 8.46
N PRO A 139 -4.17 -10.56 9.27
CA PRO A 139 -3.92 -9.30 9.97
C PRO A 139 -3.74 -8.14 9.01
N TRP A 140 -4.25 -6.96 9.42
CA TRP A 140 -4.02 -5.69 8.74
C TRP A 140 -3.13 -4.77 9.57
N VAL A 141 -2.13 -4.17 8.91
CA VAL A 141 -1.20 -3.21 9.51
C VAL A 141 -1.26 -1.91 8.72
N PRO A 142 -2.02 -0.90 9.21
CA PRO A 142 -2.02 0.43 8.60
C PRO A 142 -0.70 1.16 8.92
N PHE A 143 -0.05 1.70 7.90
CA PHE A 143 1.18 2.48 8.01
C PHE A 143 0.85 3.98 7.87
N TRP A 144 1.07 4.73 8.95
CA TRP A 144 0.91 6.17 8.97
C TRP A 144 2.20 6.86 8.50
N THR A 145 2.17 7.50 7.33
CA THR A 145 3.35 8.10 6.68
C THR A 145 3.71 9.48 7.22
N ALA A 146 2.77 10.17 7.87
CA ALA A 146 3.00 11.49 8.48
C ALA A 146 3.59 11.36 9.89
N GLY A 147 3.96 12.47 10.50
CA GLY A 147 4.53 12.49 11.85
C GLY A 147 3.52 12.09 12.95
N PRO A 148 4.00 11.73 14.15
CA PRO A 148 3.15 11.26 15.26
C PRO A 148 2.15 12.32 15.75
N HIS A 149 2.45 13.60 15.61
CA HIS A 149 1.52 14.68 15.97
C HIS A 149 0.31 14.71 15.04
N SER A 150 0.51 14.45 13.75
CA SER A 150 -0.56 14.34 12.77
C SER A 150 -1.46 13.13 13.07
N LEU A 151 -0.89 11.99 13.43
CA LEU A 151 -1.64 10.82 13.86
C LEU A 151 -2.47 11.11 15.12
N SER A 152 -1.87 11.76 16.11
CA SER A 152 -2.55 12.17 17.35
C SER A 152 -3.74 13.08 17.06
N ALA A 153 -3.56 14.09 16.20
CA ALA A 153 -4.66 14.98 15.79
C ALA A 153 -5.77 14.20 15.05
N HIS A 154 -5.39 13.26 14.21
CA HIS A 154 -6.35 12.42 13.48
C HIS A 154 -7.17 11.53 14.42
N VAL A 155 -6.52 10.85 15.34
CA VAL A 155 -7.19 9.97 16.34
C VAL A 155 -8.11 10.75 17.26
N HIS A 156 -7.77 11.99 17.59
CA HIS A 156 -8.55 12.85 18.48
C HIS A 156 -9.41 13.89 17.75
N THR A 157 -9.71 13.65 16.45
CA THR A 157 -10.46 14.62 15.63
C THR A 157 -11.79 15.02 16.24
N GLU A 158 -12.57 14.08 16.79
CA GLU A 158 -13.86 14.38 17.41
C GLU A 158 -13.70 15.24 18.67
N LEU A 159 -12.76 14.90 19.54
CA LEU A 159 -12.44 15.70 20.73
C LEU A 159 -12.02 17.12 20.36
N ILE A 160 -11.21 17.27 19.30
CA ILE A 160 -10.79 18.58 18.79
C ILE A 160 -11.99 19.37 18.29
N ARG A 161 -12.90 18.75 17.53
CA ARG A 161 -14.12 19.39 17.04
C ARG A 161 -15.04 19.83 18.17
N GLU A 162 -15.22 19.00 19.19
CA GLU A 162 -16.01 19.32 20.37
C GLU A 162 -15.43 20.49 21.18
N THR A 163 -14.09 20.55 21.27
CA THR A 163 -13.40 21.56 22.10
C THR A 163 -13.25 22.91 21.41
N ILE A 164 -12.93 22.91 20.11
CA ILE A 164 -12.59 24.12 19.32
C ILE A 164 -13.78 24.55 18.46
N GLY A 165 -14.72 23.64 18.15
CA GLY A 165 -15.85 23.85 17.25
C GLY A 165 -15.48 23.66 15.77
N VAL A 166 -16.51 23.47 14.94
CA VAL A 166 -16.39 23.17 13.50
C VAL A 166 -16.06 24.41 12.65
N GLY A 167 -15.95 25.59 13.25
CA GLY A 167 -15.81 26.89 12.57
C GLY A 167 -14.46 27.59 12.71
N GLY A 168 -13.45 26.93 13.29
CA GLY A 168 -12.10 27.50 13.39
C GLY A 168 -11.39 27.49 12.04
N SER A 169 -11.14 28.68 11.47
CA SER A 169 -10.20 28.81 10.34
C SER A 169 -8.80 28.45 10.85
N PHE A 170 -8.37 27.24 10.56
CA PHE A 170 -6.97 26.88 10.78
C PHE A 170 -6.12 27.57 9.73
N LEU A 171 -5.46 28.66 10.11
CA LEU A 171 -4.29 29.14 9.38
C LEU A 171 -3.19 28.10 9.61
N ILE A 172 -2.96 27.24 8.64
CA ILE A 172 -1.79 26.38 8.59
C ILE A 172 -0.64 27.25 8.07
N TYR A 173 0.30 27.58 8.96
CA TYR A 173 1.60 28.15 8.60
C TYR A 173 2.56 27.03 8.20
#